data_d2c66a08e28d93cec06db78c267484cf
#
_entry.id   d2c66a08e28d93cec06db78c267484cf
#
_cell.length_a   1.000
_cell.length_b   1.000
_cell.length_c   1.000
_cell.angle_alpha   90.00
_cell.angle_beta   90.00
_cell.angle_gamma   90.00
#
_symmetry.space_group_name_H-M   'P 1'
#
loop_
_entity.id
_entity.type
_entity.pdbx_description
1 polymer ?
#
loop_
_entity_poly.entity_id
_entity_poly.type
_entity_poly.pdbx_seq_one_letter_code
_entity_poly.pdbx_strand_id
1 'polypeptide(L)'
;MSSPFLTGLSAVHGHAPRPVRPVLALLILAAMLVATDVLAHAVTQGDKGYIQEISGVHLLPFAYLGAKHMVTGYDHILFLLGVVFFLYRLSHVALYVSLFAVGHSTTMVLGVYFDVGINAYLIDAVIGFSVVYKALDNLGAFQRWFGYQPDTRIATLVFGLIHGFGLATKIQEYEMSRDGLLANLLSFNVGVEIGQLLALACILIVMGGWRRTAGFVRHAYTANVAMMTAGFVLVGMQLTGYVVS
;
A
#
# COMPACT_ATOMS: atom_id res chain seq x y z
N MET A 1 -19.70 21.00 -2.16
CA MET A 1 -18.43 21.71 -2.45
C MET A 1 -17.88 21.15 -3.73
N SER A 2 -18.07 21.86 -4.84
CA SER A 2 -17.61 21.47 -6.17
C SER A 2 -16.07 21.46 -6.23
N SER A 3 -15.49 20.38 -6.66
CA SER A 3 -14.05 20.25 -6.87
C SER A 3 -13.59 21.24 -7.94
N PRO A 4 -12.60 22.10 -7.68
CA PRO A 4 -12.08 23.04 -8.67
C PRO A 4 -11.34 22.37 -9.85
N PHE A 5 -11.30 21.04 -9.87
CA PHE A 5 -10.56 20.26 -10.86
C PHE A 5 -11.29 20.06 -12.20
N LEU A 6 -12.63 20.14 -12.21
CA LEU A 6 -13.42 19.88 -13.42
C LEU A 6 -13.52 21.09 -14.38
N THR A 7 -13.25 22.30 -13.90
CA THR A 7 -13.31 23.51 -14.74
C THR A 7 -12.03 23.79 -15.53
N GLY A 8 -10.90 23.16 -15.19
CA GLY A 8 -9.62 23.33 -15.89
C GLY A 8 -9.39 22.40 -17.07
N LEU A 9 -10.17 21.31 -17.20
CA LEU A 9 -9.95 20.28 -18.22
C LEU A 9 -10.63 20.59 -19.57
N SER A 10 -11.52 21.56 -19.61
CA SER A 10 -12.25 21.93 -20.85
C SER A 10 -11.50 22.89 -21.79
N ALA A 11 -10.31 23.37 -21.43
CA ALA A 11 -9.58 24.37 -22.20
C ALA A 11 -8.32 23.83 -22.92
N VAL A 12 -8.03 22.54 -22.87
CA VAL A 12 -6.87 21.95 -23.59
C VAL A 12 -7.37 21.07 -24.75
N HIS A 13 -7.99 21.68 -25.73
CA HIS A 13 -8.20 21.07 -27.03
C HIS A 13 -6.97 21.30 -27.91
N GLY A 14 -6.26 20.24 -28.24
CA GLY A 14 -5.39 20.28 -29.39
C GLY A 14 -4.02 19.66 -29.33
N HIS A 15 -3.85 18.45 -28.76
CA HIS A 15 -2.81 17.51 -29.24
C HIS A 15 -3.17 16.13 -28.67
N ALA A 16 -3.58 15.22 -29.56
CA ALA A 16 -3.74 13.82 -29.18
C ALA A 16 -2.40 13.31 -28.61
N PRO A 17 -2.38 12.70 -27.43
CA PRO A 17 -1.15 12.15 -26.87
C PRO A 17 -0.64 11.08 -27.85
N ARG A 18 0.62 11.23 -28.29
CA ARG A 18 1.30 10.16 -29.03
C ARG A 18 1.27 8.92 -28.12
N PRO A 19 0.82 7.76 -28.60
CA PRO A 19 0.76 6.57 -27.79
C PRO A 19 2.16 6.29 -27.22
N VAL A 20 2.30 6.34 -25.91
CA VAL A 20 3.49 5.80 -25.23
C VAL A 20 3.59 4.37 -25.74
N ARG A 21 4.72 4.04 -26.38
CA ARG A 21 4.90 2.80 -27.13
C ARG A 21 4.43 1.65 -26.22
N PRO A 22 3.46 0.83 -26.63
CA PRO A 22 2.94 -0.27 -25.81
C PRO A 22 4.03 -1.24 -25.37
N VAL A 23 5.14 -1.28 -26.12
CA VAL A 23 6.36 -2.03 -25.78
C VAL A 23 6.99 -1.56 -24.47
N LEU A 24 7.05 -0.24 -24.18
CA LEU A 24 7.65 0.24 -22.93
C LEU A 24 6.75 -0.10 -21.74
N ALA A 25 5.43 -0.01 -21.87
CA ALA A 25 4.50 -0.43 -20.85
C ALA A 25 4.56 -1.96 -20.60
N LEU A 26 4.69 -2.75 -21.67
CA LEU A 26 4.90 -4.20 -21.56
C LEU A 26 6.26 -4.57 -20.96
N LEU A 27 7.32 -3.83 -21.28
CA LEU A 27 8.65 -4.05 -20.68
C LEU A 27 8.68 -3.68 -19.20
N ILE A 28 8.00 -2.59 -18.80
CA ILE A 28 7.85 -2.21 -17.39
C ILE A 28 7.01 -3.26 -16.67
N LEU A 29 5.92 -3.72 -17.27
CA LEU A 29 5.08 -4.79 -16.71
C LEU A 29 5.84 -6.12 -16.60
N ALA A 30 6.60 -6.50 -17.63
CA ALA A 30 7.45 -7.69 -17.62
C ALA A 30 8.59 -7.58 -16.60
N ALA A 31 9.24 -6.43 -16.47
CA ALA A 31 10.25 -6.18 -15.44
C ALA A 31 9.65 -6.24 -14.02
N MET A 32 8.44 -5.73 -13.82
CA MET A 32 7.70 -5.89 -12.57
C MET A 32 7.37 -7.36 -12.29
N LEU A 33 6.96 -8.14 -13.29
CA LEU A 33 6.64 -9.56 -13.15
C LEU A 33 7.87 -10.43 -12.85
N VAL A 34 9.02 -10.14 -13.46
CA VAL A 34 10.28 -10.87 -13.21
C VAL A 34 10.88 -10.53 -11.85
N ALA A 35 10.67 -9.30 -11.36
CA ALA A 35 11.11 -8.90 -10.01
C ALA A 35 10.29 -9.54 -8.88
N THR A 36 9.13 -10.14 -9.17
CA THR A 36 8.20 -10.64 -8.16
C THR A 36 8.64 -11.94 -7.49
N ASP A 37 9.44 -12.77 -8.15
CA ASP A 37 9.93 -14.03 -7.54
C ASP A 37 11.02 -13.82 -6.47
N VAL A 38 11.66 -12.64 -6.45
CA VAL A 38 12.78 -12.35 -5.54
C VAL A 38 12.37 -11.46 -4.36
N LEU A 39 11.26 -10.71 -4.48
CA LEU A 39 10.90 -9.65 -3.52
C LEU A 39 9.47 -9.78 -2.95
N ALA A 40 8.71 -10.78 -3.38
CA ALA A 40 7.37 -10.98 -2.88
C ALA A 40 7.42 -11.65 -1.50
N HIS A 41 6.91 -10.98 -0.55
CA HIS A 41 6.38 -11.45 0.72
C HIS A 41 7.30 -11.37 1.92
N ALA A 42 6.86 -10.50 2.81
CA ALA A 42 7.02 -10.61 4.26
C ALA A 42 8.45 -10.92 4.70
N VAL A 43 8.78 -10.74 5.87
CA VAL A 43 9.99 -11.18 6.56
C VAL A 43 10.80 -12.24 5.77
N THR A 44 12.01 -11.93 5.32
CA THR A 44 12.86 -12.86 4.57
C THR A 44 13.05 -14.18 5.32
N GLN A 45 13.42 -15.25 4.62
CA GLN A 45 13.66 -16.57 5.26
C GLN A 45 14.59 -16.51 6.48
N GLY A 46 15.63 -15.64 6.44
CA GLY A 46 16.51 -15.41 7.57
C GLY A 46 15.86 -14.70 8.76
N ASP A 47 14.98 -13.74 8.48
CA ASP A 47 14.22 -13.05 9.53
C ASP A 47 13.17 -13.97 10.16
N LYS A 48 12.57 -14.89 9.39
CA LYS A 48 11.64 -15.91 9.88
C LYS A 48 12.34 -16.85 10.87
N GLY A 49 13.49 -17.40 10.48
CA GLY A 49 14.31 -18.26 11.37
C GLY A 49 14.66 -17.53 12.67
N TYR A 50 15.11 -16.29 12.58
CA TYR A 50 15.42 -15.49 13.76
C TYR A 50 14.22 -15.33 14.70
N ILE A 51 13.03 -15.01 14.17
CA ILE A 51 11.80 -14.82 14.98
C ILE A 51 11.39 -16.13 15.69
N GLN A 52 11.55 -17.28 15.03
CA GLN A 52 11.19 -18.60 15.59
C GLN A 52 12.15 -19.07 16.69
N GLU A 53 13.43 -18.66 16.63
CA GLU A 53 14.46 -19.11 17.57
C GLU A 53 14.54 -18.27 18.85
N ILE A 54 13.95 -17.05 18.85
CA ILE A 54 14.04 -16.15 20.00
C ILE A 54 12.82 -16.26 20.93
N SER A 55 13.07 -16.19 22.23
CA SER A 55 12.05 -16.05 23.26
C SER A 55 12.34 -14.83 24.14
N GLY A 56 11.30 -14.24 24.72
CA GLY A 56 11.41 -13.03 25.53
C GLY A 56 11.28 -11.73 24.75
N VAL A 57 11.67 -10.62 25.37
CA VAL A 57 11.48 -9.25 24.83
C VAL A 57 12.68 -8.81 24.00
N HIS A 58 12.48 -8.58 22.70
CA HIS A 58 13.50 -8.16 21.73
C HIS A 58 13.06 -6.92 20.93
N LEU A 59 12.99 -5.77 21.58
CA LEU A 59 12.38 -4.55 21.01
C LEU A 59 13.05 -4.06 19.73
N LEU A 60 14.38 -3.89 19.72
CA LEU A 60 15.09 -3.34 18.56
C LEU A 60 14.97 -4.20 17.29
N PRO A 61 15.18 -5.54 17.35
CA PRO A 61 14.94 -6.40 16.20
C PRO A 61 13.51 -6.31 15.66
N PHE A 62 12.49 -6.31 16.51
CA PHE A 62 11.12 -6.20 16.07
C PHE A 62 10.80 -4.83 15.47
N ALA A 63 11.32 -3.73 16.03
CA ALA A 63 11.20 -2.40 15.41
C ALA A 63 11.85 -2.37 14.02
N TYR A 64 13.04 -2.96 13.87
CA TYR A 64 13.71 -3.07 12.57
C TYR A 64 12.87 -3.86 11.56
N LEU A 65 12.32 -5.01 11.97
CA LEU A 65 11.48 -5.85 11.12
C LEU A 65 10.20 -5.11 10.67
N GLY A 66 9.57 -4.36 11.57
CA GLY A 66 8.41 -3.53 11.26
C GLY A 66 8.75 -2.43 10.24
N ALA A 67 9.84 -1.72 10.43
CA ALA A 67 10.31 -0.70 9.49
C ALA A 67 10.66 -1.30 8.13
N LYS A 68 11.38 -2.44 8.12
CA LYS A 68 11.72 -3.18 6.91
C LYS A 68 10.47 -3.62 6.15
N HIS A 69 9.48 -4.22 6.84
CA HIS A 69 8.21 -4.64 6.24
C HIS A 69 7.53 -3.48 5.51
N MET A 70 7.42 -2.32 6.15
CA MET A 70 6.75 -1.17 5.57
C MET A 70 7.47 -0.58 4.35
N VAL A 71 8.81 -0.55 4.37
CA VAL A 71 9.63 0.01 3.28
C VAL A 71 9.76 -0.98 2.12
N THR A 72 9.70 -2.29 2.36
CA THR A 72 9.82 -3.31 1.31
C THR A 72 8.47 -3.79 0.76
N GLY A 73 7.36 -3.54 1.47
CA GLY A 73 6.01 -3.85 1.01
C GLY A 73 5.56 -2.91 -0.12
N TYR A 74 5.65 -3.35 -1.36
CA TYR A 74 5.26 -2.54 -2.52
C TYR A 74 3.76 -2.25 -2.58
N ASP A 75 2.92 -3.08 -2.01
CA ASP A 75 1.49 -2.85 -1.79
C ASP A 75 1.25 -1.61 -0.91
N HIS A 76 1.97 -1.50 0.20
CA HIS A 76 1.95 -0.33 1.09
C HIS A 76 2.45 0.93 0.36
N ILE A 77 3.57 0.82 -0.37
CA ILE A 77 4.15 1.94 -1.11
C ILE A 77 3.20 2.42 -2.21
N LEU A 78 2.59 1.48 -2.98
CA LEU A 78 1.63 1.82 -4.02
C LEU A 78 0.36 2.45 -3.44
N PHE A 79 -0.14 1.92 -2.32
CA PHE A 79 -1.30 2.49 -1.65
C PHE A 79 -1.01 3.89 -1.11
N LEU A 80 0.11 4.09 -0.42
CA LEU A 80 0.55 5.41 0.06
C LEU A 80 0.74 6.40 -1.09
N LEU A 81 1.39 5.98 -2.17
CA LEU A 81 1.53 6.79 -3.39
C LEU A 81 0.15 7.20 -3.92
N GLY A 82 -0.80 6.26 -3.99
CA GLY A 82 -2.17 6.53 -4.41
C GLY A 82 -2.86 7.54 -3.51
N VAL A 83 -2.75 7.38 -2.19
CA VAL A 83 -3.36 8.29 -1.20
C VAL A 83 -2.82 9.70 -1.33
N VAL A 84 -1.49 9.86 -1.43
CA VAL A 84 -0.88 11.19 -1.50
C VAL A 84 -0.88 11.80 -2.89
N PHE A 85 -1.26 11.06 -3.94
CA PHE A 85 -1.10 11.46 -5.34
C PHE A 85 -1.61 12.87 -5.66
N PHE A 86 -2.76 13.25 -5.11
CA PHE A 86 -3.37 14.57 -5.26
C PHE A 86 -3.47 15.35 -3.93
N LEU A 87 -2.79 14.90 -2.88
CA LEU A 87 -2.73 15.63 -1.61
C LEU A 87 -1.55 16.61 -1.61
N TYR A 88 -1.83 17.89 -1.51
CA TYR A 88 -0.82 18.95 -1.53
C TYR A 88 -0.52 19.53 -0.13
N ARG A 89 -1.43 19.35 0.84
CA ARG A 89 -1.27 19.87 2.21
C ARG A 89 -0.75 18.78 3.12
N LEU A 90 0.36 19.05 3.79
CA LEU A 90 0.98 18.08 4.73
C LEU A 90 0.02 17.68 5.86
N SER A 91 -0.84 18.60 6.33
CA SER A 91 -1.86 18.26 7.35
C SER A 91 -2.86 17.19 6.87
N HIS A 92 -3.26 17.24 5.60
CA HIS A 92 -4.11 16.19 5.02
C HIS A 92 -3.33 14.89 4.87
N VAL A 93 -2.09 14.95 4.38
CA VAL A 93 -1.23 13.77 4.28
C VAL A 93 -1.08 13.10 5.65
N ALA A 94 -0.76 13.89 6.69
CA ALA A 94 -0.64 13.38 8.06
C ALA A 94 -1.93 12.69 8.53
N LEU A 95 -3.10 13.31 8.30
CA LEU A 95 -4.38 12.74 8.68
C LEU A 95 -4.62 11.36 8.04
N TYR A 96 -4.44 11.24 6.71
CA TYR A 96 -4.68 9.98 6.01
C TYR A 96 -3.68 8.90 6.43
N VAL A 97 -2.41 9.27 6.58
CA VAL A 97 -1.36 8.34 7.03
C VAL A 97 -1.62 7.85 8.46
N SER A 98 -2.05 8.75 9.36
CA SER A 98 -2.43 8.37 10.72
C SER A 98 -3.66 7.46 10.76
N LEU A 99 -4.69 7.72 9.93
CA LEU A 99 -5.86 6.84 9.84
C LEU A 99 -5.47 5.43 9.38
N PHE A 100 -4.60 5.34 8.38
CA PHE A 100 -4.08 4.05 7.93
C PHE A 100 -3.28 3.35 9.05
N ALA A 101 -2.34 4.05 9.70
CA ALA A 101 -1.51 3.51 10.77
C ALA A 101 -2.36 3.00 11.94
N VAL A 102 -3.36 3.78 12.39
CA VAL A 102 -4.29 3.37 13.45
C VAL A 102 -5.04 2.09 13.06
N GLY A 103 -5.60 2.03 11.85
CA GLY A 103 -6.29 0.83 11.37
C GLY A 103 -5.36 -0.37 11.33
N HIS A 104 -4.19 -0.22 10.70
CA HIS A 104 -3.18 -1.27 10.55
C HIS A 104 -2.68 -1.81 11.89
N SER A 105 -2.25 -0.92 12.78
CA SER A 105 -1.73 -1.30 14.08
C SER A 105 -2.76 -2.00 14.95
N THR A 106 -4.01 -1.52 14.92
CA THR A 106 -5.11 -2.11 15.70
C THR A 106 -5.35 -3.56 15.31
N THR A 107 -5.57 -3.83 14.03
CA THR A 107 -5.91 -5.18 13.56
C THR A 107 -4.71 -6.12 13.55
N MET A 108 -3.49 -5.63 13.34
CA MET A 108 -2.29 -6.43 13.46
C MET A 108 -2.11 -6.94 14.89
N VAL A 109 -2.18 -6.06 15.90
CA VAL A 109 -2.04 -6.47 17.31
C VAL A 109 -3.17 -7.39 17.73
N LEU A 110 -4.43 -7.01 17.45
CA LEU A 110 -5.59 -7.82 17.82
C LEU A 110 -5.62 -9.16 17.09
N GLY A 111 -5.29 -9.17 15.79
CA GLY A 111 -5.25 -10.38 14.97
C GLY A 111 -4.26 -11.41 15.52
N VAL A 112 -3.03 -10.98 15.84
CA VAL A 112 -2.02 -11.87 16.43
C VAL A 112 -2.37 -12.28 17.86
N TYR A 113 -2.84 -11.34 18.68
CA TYR A 113 -3.13 -11.62 20.10
C TYR A 113 -4.29 -12.61 20.28
N PHE A 114 -5.35 -12.47 19.47
CA PHE A 114 -6.54 -13.33 19.52
C PHE A 114 -6.49 -14.52 18.56
N ASP A 115 -5.38 -14.70 17.87
CA ASP A 115 -5.17 -15.80 16.92
C ASP A 115 -6.29 -15.87 15.85
N VAL A 116 -6.60 -14.72 15.24
CA VAL A 116 -7.68 -14.62 14.25
C VAL A 116 -7.17 -15.19 12.91
N GLY A 117 -7.51 -16.46 12.66
CA GLY A 117 -7.15 -17.14 11.41
C GLY A 117 -7.99 -16.67 10.22
N ILE A 118 -7.37 -15.96 9.28
CA ILE A 118 -7.96 -15.57 8.00
C ILE A 118 -7.02 -16.08 6.90
N ASN A 119 -7.57 -16.48 5.75
CA ASN A 119 -6.73 -16.91 4.64
C ASN A 119 -5.89 -15.74 4.10
N ALA A 120 -4.55 -15.90 4.14
CA ALA A 120 -3.60 -14.85 3.77
C ALA A 120 -3.77 -14.40 2.30
N TYR A 121 -4.05 -15.32 1.38
CA TYR A 121 -4.24 -14.98 -0.03
C TYR A 121 -5.46 -14.08 -0.26
N LEU A 122 -6.56 -14.35 0.45
CA LEU A 122 -7.78 -13.54 0.33
C LEU A 122 -7.56 -12.13 0.87
N ILE A 123 -6.89 -12.00 2.01
CA ILE A 123 -6.56 -10.68 2.57
C ILE A 123 -5.61 -9.92 1.65
N ASP A 124 -4.56 -10.57 1.16
CA ASP A 124 -3.60 -9.94 0.25
C ASP A 124 -4.25 -9.54 -1.09
N ALA A 125 -5.24 -10.30 -1.58
CA ALA A 125 -6.03 -9.90 -2.73
C ALA A 125 -6.84 -8.61 -2.47
N VAL A 126 -7.45 -8.47 -1.28
CA VAL A 126 -8.16 -7.24 -0.89
C VAL A 126 -7.16 -6.07 -0.70
N ILE A 127 -5.95 -6.34 -0.19
CA ILE A 127 -4.87 -5.36 -0.13
C ILE A 127 -4.50 -4.87 -1.54
N GLY A 128 -4.27 -5.77 -2.49
CA GLY A 128 -4.06 -5.42 -3.91
C GLY A 128 -5.22 -4.60 -4.48
N PHE A 129 -6.47 -4.97 -4.14
CA PHE A 129 -7.65 -4.22 -4.56
C PHE A 129 -7.71 -2.80 -3.96
N SER A 130 -7.16 -2.55 -2.78
CA SER A 130 -7.08 -1.20 -2.21
C SER A 130 -6.31 -0.22 -3.10
N VAL A 131 -5.28 -0.71 -3.79
CA VAL A 131 -4.51 0.07 -4.78
C VAL A 131 -5.38 0.38 -6.01
N VAL A 132 -6.14 -0.61 -6.52
CA VAL A 132 -7.12 -0.41 -7.62
C VAL A 132 -8.17 0.61 -7.22
N TYR A 133 -8.77 0.45 -6.05
CA TYR A 133 -9.77 1.37 -5.52
C TYR A 133 -9.22 2.81 -5.46
N LYS A 134 -8.02 2.99 -4.93
CA LYS A 134 -7.43 4.33 -4.80
C LYS A 134 -7.08 4.95 -6.14
N ALA A 135 -6.66 4.16 -7.12
CA ALA A 135 -6.45 4.63 -8.48
C ALA A 135 -7.77 5.08 -9.14
N LEU A 136 -8.84 4.32 -8.99
CA LEU A 136 -10.19 4.69 -9.46
C LEU A 136 -10.71 5.97 -8.78
N ASP A 137 -10.49 6.10 -7.47
CA ASP A 137 -10.80 7.30 -6.70
C ASP A 137 -10.07 8.52 -7.29
N ASN A 138 -8.76 8.42 -7.51
CA ASN A 138 -7.93 9.45 -8.10
C ASN A 138 -8.35 9.83 -9.53
N LEU A 139 -8.83 8.87 -10.31
CA LEU A 139 -9.34 9.07 -11.66
C LEU A 139 -10.76 9.65 -11.69
N GLY A 140 -11.43 9.81 -10.53
CA GLY A 140 -12.80 10.29 -10.44
C GLY A 140 -13.83 9.31 -11.01
N ALA A 141 -13.51 8.00 -11.02
CA ALA A 141 -14.38 6.97 -11.60
C ALA A 141 -15.69 6.86 -10.82
N PHE A 142 -15.64 6.90 -9.50
CA PHE A 142 -16.84 6.78 -8.64
C PHE A 142 -17.83 7.91 -8.88
N GLN A 143 -17.37 9.16 -8.99
CA GLN A 143 -18.21 10.30 -9.32
C GLN A 143 -18.86 10.14 -10.70
N ARG A 144 -18.13 9.60 -11.69
CA ARG A 144 -18.67 9.41 -13.05
C ARG A 144 -19.65 8.26 -13.15
N TRP A 145 -19.43 7.16 -12.41
CA TRP A 145 -20.26 5.95 -12.51
C TRP A 145 -21.49 6.00 -11.60
N PHE A 146 -21.33 6.56 -10.39
CA PHE A 146 -22.34 6.50 -9.34
C PHE A 146 -22.87 7.89 -8.93
N GLY A 147 -22.31 8.98 -9.48
CA GLY A 147 -22.67 10.35 -9.09
C GLY A 147 -22.22 10.75 -7.69
N TYR A 148 -21.39 9.93 -7.06
CA TYR A 148 -20.97 10.07 -5.66
C TYR A 148 -19.47 9.76 -5.53
N GLN A 149 -18.78 10.50 -4.69
CA GLN A 149 -17.38 10.28 -4.35
C GLN A 149 -17.28 9.74 -2.92
N PRO A 150 -16.76 8.52 -2.70
CA PRO A 150 -16.57 7.96 -1.36
C PRO A 150 -15.67 8.85 -0.49
N ASP A 151 -15.91 8.84 0.83
CA ASP A 151 -15.00 9.54 1.75
C ASP A 151 -13.68 8.77 1.84
N THR A 152 -12.62 9.39 1.31
CA THR A 152 -11.29 8.81 1.28
C THR A 152 -10.73 8.54 2.69
N ARG A 153 -11.19 9.26 3.74
CA ARG A 153 -10.75 9.03 5.12
C ARG A 153 -11.24 7.69 5.64
N ILE A 154 -12.54 7.43 5.42
CA ILE A 154 -13.16 6.14 5.80
C ILE A 154 -12.51 5.00 5.03
N ALA A 155 -12.34 5.17 3.72
CA ALA A 155 -11.68 4.17 2.89
C ALA A 155 -10.24 3.88 3.37
N THR A 156 -9.47 4.92 3.71
CA THR A 156 -8.09 4.77 4.20
C THR A 156 -8.03 4.03 5.55
N LEU A 157 -8.95 4.33 6.47
CA LEU A 157 -9.05 3.61 7.75
C LEU A 157 -9.41 2.13 7.53
N VAL A 158 -10.42 1.86 6.70
CA VAL A 158 -10.87 0.49 6.39
C VAL A 158 -9.76 -0.31 5.73
N PHE A 159 -9.06 0.25 4.76
CA PHE A 159 -7.91 -0.43 4.15
C PHE A 159 -6.76 -0.61 5.13
N GLY A 160 -6.51 0.34 6.03
CA GLY A 160 -5.57 0.16 7.13
C GLY A 160 -5.91 -1.06 7.98
N LEU A 161 -7.18 -1.20 8.41
CA LEU A 161 -7.66 -2.37 9.14
C LEU A 161 -7.40 -3.69 8.38
N ILE A 162 -7.67 -3.72 7.08
CA ILE A 162 -7.45 -4.91 6.25
C ILE A 162 -5.96 -5.24 6.13
N HIS A 163 -5.10 -4.24 5.88
CA HIS A 163 -3.65 -4.42 5.80
C HIS A 163 -3.07 -4.99 7.10
N GLY A 164 -3.56 -4.53 8.27
CA GLY A 164 -3.13 -5.04 9.56
C GLY A 164 -3.49 -6.52 9.75
N PHE A 165 -4.64 -6.97 9.29
CA PHE A 165 -4.99 -8.40 9.28
C PHE A 165 -4.07 -9.21 8.36
N GLY A 166 -3.72 -8.70 7.18
CA GLY A 166 -2.78 -9.37 6.28
C GLY A 166 -1.42 -9.61 6.92
N LEU A 167 -0.92 -8.65 7.68
CA LEU A 167 0.31 -8.83 8.45
C LEU A 167 0.12 -9.78 9.63
N ALA A 168 -1.01 -9.69 10.34
CA ALA A 168 -1.28 -10.58 11.48
C ALA A 168 -1.26 -12.05 11.06
N THR A 169 -1.90 -12.42 9.94
CA THR A 169 -1.89 -13.81 9.45
C THR A 169 -0.48 -14.30 9.14
N LYS A 170 0.37 -13.47 8.53
CA LYS A 170 1.76 -13.82 8.25
C LYS A 170 2.62 -13.98 9.51
N ILE A 171 2.39 -13.13 10.51
CA ILE A 171 3.10 -13.23 11.80
C ILE A 171 2.69 -14.51 12.54
N GLN A 172 1.42 -14.92 12.48
CA GLN A 172 0.93 -16.17 13.08
C GLN A 172 1.60 -17.41 12.48
N GLU A 173 1.90 -17.43 11.18
CA GLU A 173 2.63 -18.52 10.52
C GLU A 173 4.05 -18.73 11.07
N TYR A 174 4.59 -17.79 11.85
CA TYR A 174 5.96 -17.87 12.39
C TYR A 174 6.06 -18.56 13.75
N GLU A 175 4.94 -19.02 14.33
CA GLU A 175 4.91 -19.75 15.61
C GLU A 175 5.73 -19.05 16.71
N MET A 176 5.53 -17.74 16.86
CA MET A 176 6.30 -16.94 17.83
C MET A 176 6.04 -17.38 19.28
N SER A 177 7.08 -17.34 20.10
CA SER A 177 6.93 -17.50 21.56
C SER A 177 5.94 -16.49 22.14
N ARG A 178 5.05 -16.93 23.01
CA ARG A 178 4.13 -16.04 23.74
C ARG A 178 4.84 -15.19 24.79
N ASP A 179 6.05 -15.59 25.18
CA ASP A 179 6.89 -14.80 26.10
C ASP A 179 7.39 -13.53 25.40
N GLY A 180 7.04 -12.38 25.96
CA GLY A 180 7.35 -11.07 25.41
C GLY A 180 6.55 -10.68 24.16
N LEU A 181 5.57 -11.49 23.70
CA LEU A 181 4.84 -11.29 22.44
C LEU A 181 4.27 -9.87 22.31
N LEU A 182 3.51 -9.40 23.29
CA LEU A 182 2.87 -8.07 23.23
C LEU A 182 3.90 -6.94 23.11
N ALA A 183 5.00 -7.00 23.88
CA ALA A 183 6.05 -5.99 23.84
C ALA A 183 6.74 -5.98 22.45
N ASN A 184 7.00 -7.16 21.89
CA ASN A 184 7.58 -7.32 20.56
C ASN A 184 6.64 -6.82 19.46
N LEU A 185 5.33 -7.12 19.51
CA LEU A 185 4.34 -6.61 18.57
C LEU A 185 4.20 -5.08 18.63
N LEU A 186 4.19 -4.50 19.83
CA LEU A 186 4.17 -3.05 19.98
C LEU A 186 5.43 -2.41 19.40
N SER A 187 6.59 -3.02 19.64
CA SER A 187 7.84 -2.55 19.05
C SER A 187 7.86 -2.68 17.53
N PHE A 188 7.33 -3.78 16.99
CA PHE A 188 7.13 -3.96 15.55
C PHE A 188 6.26 -2.84 14.95
N ASN A 189 5.13 -2.49 15.62
CA ASN A 189 4.29 -1.38 15.19
C ASN A 189 5.01 -0.03 15.18
N VAL A 190 5.82 0.26 16.20
CA VAL A 190 6.66 1.46 16.18
C VAL A 190 7.59 1.46 14.97
N GLY A 191 8.15 0.30 14.65
CA GLY A 191 8.94 0.11 13.43
C GLY A 191 8.16 0.39 12.15
N VAL A 192 6.95 -0.14 12.04
CA VAL A 192 6.04 0.12 10.90
C VAL A 192 5.80 1.62 10.73
N GLU A 193 5.52 2.36 11.81
CA GLU A 193 5.32 3.81 11.75
C GLU A 193 6.58 4.55 11.28
N ILE A 194 7.76 4.16 11.78
CA ILE A 194 9.04 4.72 11.33
C ILE A 194 9.24 4.45 9.82
N GLY A 195 9.04 3.20 9.38
CA GLY A 195 9.15 2.81 7.98
C GLY A 195 8.15 3.57 7.10
N GLN A 196 6.91 3.76 7.57
CA GLN A 196 5.88 4.52 6.89
C GLN A 196 6.27 6.00 6.71
N LEU A 197 6.82 6.62 7.74
CA LEU A 197 7.30 8.00 7.66
C LEU A 197 8.47 8.15 6.69
N LEU A 198 9.39 7.19 6.66
CA LEU A 198 10.52 7.17 5.71
C LEU A 198 10.03 7.00 4.26
N ALA A 199 9.16 6.01 4.01
CA ALA A 199 8.57 5.79 2.69
C ALA A 199 7.79 7.02 2.22
N LEU A 200 6.98 7.60 3.12
CA LEU A 200 6.21 8.82 2.85
C LEU A 200 7.11 10.01 2.51
N ALA A 201 8.21 10.21 3.26
CA ALA A 201 9.16 11.28 2.98
C ALA A 201 9.75 11.13 1.58
N CYS A 202 10.18 9.92 1.18
CA CYS A 202 10.68 9.63 -0.16
C CYS A 202 9.61 9.91 -1.23
N ILE A 203 8.38 9.43 -1.03
CA ILE A 203 7.26 9.66 -1.95
C ILE A 203 6.97 11.16 -2.10
N LEU A 204 6.92 11.91 -1.01
CA LEU A 204 6.63 13.35 -1.03
C LEU A 204 7.74 14.15 -1.72
N ILE A 205 9.01 13.78 -1.56
CA ILE A 205 10.14 14.41 -2.26
C ILE A 205 10.00 14.19 -3.77
N VAL A 206 9.80 12.94 -4.20
CA VAL A 206 9.63 12.57 -5.62
C VAL A 206 8.40 13.24 -6.22
N MET A 207 7.25 13.12 -5.55
CA MET A 207 5.99 13.73 -5.99
C MET A 207 6.06 15.25 -6.00
N GLY A 208 6.71 15.86 -5.00
CA GLY A 208 6.91 17.30 -4.92
C GLY A 208 7.72 17.84 -6.09
N GLY A 209 8.77 17.14 -6.50
CA GLY A 209 9.54 17.43 -7.70
C GLY A 209 8.72 17.28 -8.98
N TRP A 210 8.06 16.12 -9.15
CA TRP A 210 7.28 15.83 -10.34
C TRP A 210 6.07 16.76 -10.52
N ARG A 211 5.35 17.09 -9.46
CA ARG A 211 4.19 18.01 -9.49
C ARG A 211 4.52 19.42 -9.94
N ARG A 212 5.79 19.84 -9.87
CA ARG A 212 6.27 21.14 -10.36
C ARG A 212 6.52 21.16 -11.87
N THR A 213 6.44 20.02 -12.53
CA THR A 213 6.70 19.88 -13.97
C THR A 213 5.41 19.82 -14.78
N ALA A 214 5.42 20.30 -16.01
CA ALA A 214 4.31 20.12 -16.96
C ALA A 214 4.02 18.62 -17.24
N GLY A 215 5.00 17.75 -17.00
CA GLY A 215 4.88 16.31 -17.13
C GLY A 215 3.86 15.71 -16.16
N PHE A 216 3.68 16.28 -14.96
CA PHE A 216 2.68 15.81 -14.01
C PHE A 216 1.26 15.87 -14.58
N VAL A 217 0.85 17.05 -15.08
CA VAL A 217 -0.50 17.24 -15.63
C VAL A 217 -0.73 16.33 -16.83
N ARG A 218 0.32 16.16 -17.68
CA ARG A 218 0.25 15.31 -18.89
C ARG A 218 0.12 13.82 -18.57
N HIS A 219 0.79 13.33 -17.52
CA HIS A 219 0.94 11.91 -17.25
C HIS A 219 0.24 11.42 -15.98
N ALA A 220 -0.42 12.30 -15.19
CA ALA A 220 -1.13 11.93 -13.97
C ALA A 220 -2.20 10.84 -14.22
N TYR A 221 -2.94 10.96 -15.34
CA TYR A 221 -3.91 9.94 -15.73
C TYR A 221 -3.22 8.58 -15.98
N THR A 222 -2.19 8.57 -16.84
CA THR A 222 -1.44 7.34 -17.20
C THR A 222 -0.79 6.70 -15.96
N ALA A 223 -0.26 7.51 -15.04
CA ALA A 223 0.32 7.01 -13.80
C ALA A 223 -0.72 6.32 -12.90
N ASN A 224 -1.93 6.88 -12.77
CA ASN A 224 -2.99 6.23 -12.02
C ASN A 224 -3.51 4.96 -12.72
N VAL A 225 -3.56 4.92 -14.06
CA VAL A 225 -3.88 3.70 -14.81
C VAL A 225 -2.79 2.64 -14.60
N ALA A 226 -1.52 3.01 -14.64
CA ALA A 226 -0.41 2.08 -14.35
C ALA A 226 -0.47 1.54 -12.91
N MET A 227 -0.78 2.40 -11.94
CA MET A 227 -0.98 1.99 -10.55
C MET A 227 -2.18 1.04 -10.41
N MET A 228 -3.30 1.31 -11.09
CA MET A 228 -4.46 0.41 -11.14
C MET A 228 -4.10 -0.95 -11.75
N THR A 229 -3.32 -0.97 -12.82
CA THR A 229 -2.84 -2.20 -13.45
C THR A 229 -1.96 -3.01 -12.48
N ALA A 230 -1.04 -2.35 -11.78
CA ALA A 230 -0.23 -2.99 -10.75
C ALA A 230 -1.11 -3.60 -9.63
N GLY A 231 -2.13 -2.87 -9.17
CA GLY A 231 -3.09 -3.38 -8.20
C GLY A 231 -3.83 -4.64 -8.70
N PHE A 232 -4.30 -4.66 -9.96
CA PHE A 232 -4.93 -5.87 -10.53
C PHE A 232 -3.96 -7.04 -10.68
N VAL A 233 -2.69 -6.78 -10.99
CA VAL A 233 -1.66 -7.84 -11.00
C VAL A 233 -1.50 -8.44 -9.61
N LEU A 234 -1.43 -7.61 -8.55
CA LEU A 234 -1.38 -8.08 -7.17
C LEU A 234 -2.58 -8.95 -6.82
N VAL A 235 -3.80 -8.48 -7.14
CA VAL A 235 -5.04 -9.27 -6.93
C VAL A 235 -4.96 -10.61 -7.65
N GLY A 236 -4.58 -10.60 -8.93
CA GLY A 236 -4.49 -11.82 -9.75
C GLY A 236 -3.50 -12.83 -9.20
N MET A 237 -2.32 -12.37 -8.76
CA MET A 237 -1.31 -13.22 -8.14
C MET A 237 -1.83 -13.91 -6.87
N GLN A 238 -2.50 -13.16 -6.00
CA GLN A 238 -3.01 -13.70 -4.75
C GLN A 238 -4.18 -14.67 -4.98
N LEU A 239 -5.11 -14.33 -5.87
CA LEU A 239 -6.21 -15.25 -6.21
C LEU A 239 -5.71 -16.53 -6.90
N THR A 240 -4.68 -16.44 -7.73
CA THR A 240 -4.04 -17.62 -8.32
C THR A 240 -3.39 -18.48 -7.23
N GLY A 241 -2.64 -17.85 -6.29
CA GLY A 241 -2.08 -18.55 -5.14
C GLY A 241 -3.15 -19.28 -4.32
N TYR A 242 -4.29 -18.63 -4.08
CA TYR A 242 -5.42 -19.22 -3.35
C TYR A 242 -6.01 -20.46 -4.04
N VAL A 243 -6.08 -20.46 -5.37
CA VAL A 243 -6.69 -21.58 -6.13
C VAL A 243 -5.74 -22.78 -6.23
N VAL A 244 -4.41 -22.55 -6.20
CA VAL A 244 -3.41 -23.62 -6.36
C VAL A 244 -2.81 -24.11 -5.04
N SER A 245 -3.12 -23.45 -3.90
CA SER A 245 -2.72 -23.89 -2.55
C SER A 245 -3.67 -24.96 -2.00
#